data_6cd77262c878efe834d32afe24b0c3a3
#
_entry.id   6cd77262c878efe834d32afe24b0c3a3
#
_cell.length_a   1.000
_cell.length_b   1.000
_cell.length_c   1.000
_cell.angle_alpha   90.00
_cell.angle_beta   90.00
_cell.angle_gamma   90.00
#
_symmetry.space_group_name_H-M   'P 1'
#
loop_
_entity.id
_entity.type
_entity.pdbx_description
1 polymer ?
#
loop_
_entity_poly.entity_id
_entity_poly.type
_entity_poly.pdbx_seq_one_letter_code
_entity_poly.pdbx_strand_id
1 'polypeptide(L)'
;MYVSGERARCLHEVILQKGFDCHNCGSVSFIVRDAQWATMGSPGLDVDLRCASCGTRATVSLSLQEARRCGFDDPYEGLRQDVS
;
A
#
# COMPACT_ATOMS: atom_id res chain seq x y z
N MET A 1 1.45 -10.60 -1.11
CA MET A 1 2.51 -10.52 -0.09
C MET A 1 1.90 -10.06 1.23
N TYR A 2 1.98 -10.91 2.22
CA TYR A 2 1.46 -10.59 3.55
C TYR A 2 2.33 -9.54 4.23
N VAL A 3 1.68 -8.55 4.85
CA VAL A 3 2.40 -7.44 5.49
C VAL A 3 2.07 -7.41 6.98
N SER A 4 3.10 -7.32 7.80
CA SER A 4 2.92 -7.27 9.26
C SER A 4 4.04 -6.45 9.91
N GLY A 5 3.91 -6.20 11.21
CA GLY A 5 4.93 -5.52 11.99
C GLY A 5 5.13 -4.07 11.58
N GLU A 6 6.40 -3.66 11.53
CA GLU A 6 6.75 -2.27 11.23
C GLU A 6 6.34 -1.82 9.84
N ARG A 7 6.40 -2.73 8.87
CA ARG A 7 5.99 -2.40 7.49
C ARG A 7 4.51 -2.07 7.42
N ALA A 8 3.68 -2.88 8.10
CA ALA A 8 2.24 -2.61 8.14
C ALA A 8 1.95 -1.28 8.82
N ARG A 9 2.67 -0.97 9.89
CA ARG A 9 2.52 0.29 10.62
C ARG A 9 2.91 1.48 9.75
N CYS A 10 4.01 1.36 9.02
CA CYS A 10 4.46 2.41 8.12
C CYS A 10 3.44 2.65 7.00
N LEU A 11 2.94 1.59 6.39
CA LEU A 11 1.91 1.70 5.36
C LEU A 11 0.65 2.35 5.91
N HIS A 12 0.27 2.01 7.13
CA HIS A 12 -0.89 2.59 7.79
C HIS A 12 -0.74 4.11 7.91
N GLU A 13 0.42 4.58 8.36
CA GLU A 13 0.69 6.01 8.51
C GLU A 13 0.68 6.73 7.17
N VAL A 14 1.32 6.16 6.15
CA VAL A 14 1.37 6.76 4.83
C VAL A 14 -0.04 6.91 4.26
N ILE A 15 -0.87 5.89 4.41
CA ILE A 15 -2.23 5.90 3.90
C ILE A 15 -3.09 6.92 4.64
N LEU A 16 -2.90 7.06 5.96
CA LEU A 16 -3.60 8.10 6.73
C LEU A 16 -3.24 9.50 6.23
N GLN A 17 -1.97 9.73 5.92
CA GLN A 17 -1.50 11.01 5.41
C GLN A 17 -2.10 11.33 4.03
N LYS A 18 -2.44 10.32 3.26
CA LYS A 18 -3.08 10.49 1.98
C LYS A 18 -4.57 10.86 2.10
N GLY A 19 -5.11 10.78 3.31
CA GLY A 19 -6.50 11.14 3.56
C GLY A 19 -7.50 10.02 3.31
N PHE A 20 -7.10 8.77 3.51
CA PHE A 20 -7.99 7.63 3.30
C PHE A 20 -9.12 7.62 4.32
N ASP A 21 -10.34 7.33 3.84
CA ASP A 21 -11.49 7.06 4.69
C ASP A 21 -12.32 5.94 4.05
N CYS A 22 -13.08 5.23 4.88
CA CYS A 22 -13.95 4.17 4.39
C CYS A 22 -15.16 4.79 3.66
N HIS A 23 -15.33 4.44 2.40
CA HIS A 23 -16.44 4.96 1.60
C HIS A 23 -17.80 4.40 2.02
N ASN A 24 -17.82 3.36 2.84
CA ASN A 24 -19.05 2.74 3.31
C ASN A 24 -19.53 3.33 4.64
N CYS A 25 -18.65 3.51 5.61
CA CYS A 25 -19.03 4.02 6.94
C CYS A 25 -18.30 5.31 7.32
N GLY A 26 -17.37 5.78 6.52
CA GLY A 26 -16.63 7.02 6.80
C GLY A 26 -15.57 6.93 7.86
N SER A 27 -15.30 5.73 8.40
CA SER A 27 -14.29 5.54 9.42
C SER A 27 -12.89 5.68 8.82
N VAL A 28 -11.96 6.22 9.61
CA VAL A 28 -10.55 6.28 9.23
C VAL A 28 -9.74 5.14 9.85
N SER A 29 -10.39 4.26 10.60
CA SER A 29 -9.73 3.09 11.19
C SER A 29 -9.72 1.95 10.19
N PHE A 30 -8.54 1.41 9.91
CA PHE A 30 -8.40 0.32 8.96
C PHE A 30 -7.23 -0.58 9.36
N ILE A 31 -7.22 -1.78 8.78
CA ILE A 31 -6.18 -2.77 9.01
C ILE A 31 -5.52 -3.05 7.67
N VAL A 32 -4.19 -2.92 7.61
CA VAL A 32 -3.41 -3.30 6.44
C VAL A 32 -3.30 -4.82 6.42
N ARG A 33 -3.77 -5.44 5.33
CA ARG A 33 -3.80 -6.90 5.22
C ARG A 33 -2.70 -7.43 4.33
N ASP A 34 -2.55 -6.83 3.16
CA ASP A 34 -1.67 -7.38 2.14
C ASP A 34 -1.19 -6.25 1.24
N ALA A 35 -0.13 -6.52 0.50
CA ALA A 35 0.41 -5.56 -0.46
C ALA A 35 1.01 -6.34 -1.62
N GLN A 36 0.86 -5.79 -2.83
CA GLN A 36 1.44 -6.41 -4.02
C GLN A 36 1.84 -5.32 -5.00
N TRP A 37 2.88 -5.57 -5.77
CA TRP A 37 3.32 -4.65 -6.79
C TRP A 37 2.34 -4.67 -7.95
N ALA A 38 2.05 -3.48 -8.49
CA ALA A 38 1.18 -3.36 -9.66
C ALA A 38 1.85 -4.06 -10.84
N THR A 39 1.07 -4.87 -11.56
CA THR A 39 1.57 -5.62 -12.71
C THR A 39 1.30 -4.92 -14.03
N MET A 40 0.40 -3.95 -14.03
CA MET A 40 0.02 -3.20 -15.24
C MET A 40 -0.08 -1.73 -14.90
N GLY A 41 0.18 -0.89 -15.88
CA GLY A 41 0.12 0.55 -15.73
C GLY A 41 1.35 1.12 -15.07
N SER A 42 1.19 2.20 -14.30
CA SER A 42 2.29 2.87 -13.63
C SER A 42 2.83 2.01 -12.48
N PRO A 43 4.16 1.99 -12.28
CA PRO A 43 4.74 1.26 -11.16
C PRO A 43 4.20 1.77 -9.82
N GLY A 44 3.91 0.84 -8.92
CA GLY A 44 3.43 1.20 -7.60
C GLY A 44 3.11 -0.03 -6.76
N LEU A 45 2.78 0.22 -5.49
CA LEU A 45 2.41 -0.83 -4.56
C LEU A 45 0.93 -0.71 -4.24
N ASP A 46 0.18 -1.76 -4.52
CA ASP A 46 -1.24 -1.83 -4.20
C ASP A 46 -1.40 -2.45 -2.82
N VAL A 47 -1.99 -1.70 -1.91
CA VAL A 47 -2.17 -2.13 -0.51
C VAL A 47 -3.63 -2.48 -0.29
N ASP A 48 -3.87 -3.70 0.17
CA ASP A 48 -5.21 -4.19 0.49
C ASP A 48 -5.51 -3.91 1.95
N LEU A 49 -6.62 -3.21 2.17
CA LEU A 49 -7.05 -2.77 3.49
C LEU A 49 -8.42 -3.33 3.81
N ARG A 50 -8.70 -3.39 5.10
CA ARG A 50 -10.04 -3.71 5.59
C ARG A 50 -10.42 -2.68 6.64
N CYS A 51 -11.61 -2.11 6.51
CA CYS A 51 -12.13 -1.19 7.52
C CYS A 51 -12.31 -1.91 8.85
N ALA A 52 -11.77 -1.33 9.91
CA ALA A 52 -11.86 -1.93 11.25
C ALA A 52 -13.26 -1.83 11.82
N SER A 53 -14.07 -0.89 11.32
CA SER A 53 -15.43 -0.68 11.84
C SER A 53 -16.49 -1.53 11.14
N CYS A 54 -16.45 -1.61 9.80
CA CYS A 54 -17.50 -2.30 9.05
C CYS A 54 -17.00 -3.49 8.23
N GLY A 55 -15.68 -3.70 8.14
CA GLY A 55 -15.11 -4.83 7.42
C GLY A 55 -15.02 -4.66 5.91
N THR A 56 -15.37 -3.49 5.38
CA THR A 56 -15.31 -3.23 3.94
C THR A 56 -13.87 -3.27 3.45
N ARG A 57 -13.65 -3.96 2.33
CA ARG A 57 -12.32 -4.02 1.71
C ARG A 57 -12.08 -2.79 0.85
N ALA A 58 -10.83 -2.37 0.82
CA ALA A 58 -10.41 -1.25 -0.02
C ALA A 58 -8.98 -1.48 -0.48
N THR A 59 -8.62 -0.85 -1.59
CA THR A 59 -7.26 -0.92 -2.12
C THR A 59 -6.76 0.50 -2.32
N VAL A 60 -5.55 0.77 -1.82
CA VAL A 60 -4.90 2.06 -1.98
C VAL A 60 -3.59 1.84 -2.72
N SER A 61 -3.35 2.63 -3.75
CA SER A 61 -2.10 2.55 -4.52
C SER A 61 -1.10 3.56 -3.98
N LEU A 62 0.11 3.09 -3.71
CA LEU A 62 1.21 3.92 -3.25
C LEU A 62 2.25 4.05 -4.36
N SER A 63 2.94 5.19 -4.40
CA SER A 63 4.04 5.37 -5.34
C SER A 63 5.25 4.55 -4.92
N LEU A 64 6.23 4.41 -5.83
CA LEU A 64 7.47 3.71 -5.51
C LEU A 64 8.19 4.37 -4.33
N GLN A 65 8.18 5.70 -4.28
CA GLN A 65 8.83 6.43 -3.19
C GLN A 65 8.17 6.13 -1.85
N GLU A 66 6.86 6.12 -1.82
CA GLU A 66 6.11 5.80 -0.60
C GLU A 66 6.37 4.37 -0.14
N ALA A 67 6.41 3.43 -1.08
CA ALA A 67 6.70 2.03 -0.77
C ALA A 67 8.11 1.87 -0.21
N ARG A 68 9.09 2.56 -0.81
CA ARG A 68 10.48 2.50 -0.33
C ARG A 68 10.62 3.04 1.09
N ARG A 69 9.86 4.06 1.44
CA ARG A 69 9.88 4.61 2.79
C ARG A 69 9.47 3.57 3.82
N CYS A 70 8.65 2.61 3.41
CA CYS A 70 8.19 1.54 4.27
C CYS A 70 9.02 0.26 4.14
N GLY A 71 10.17 0.33 3.46
CA GLY A 71 11.10 -0.79 3.37
C GLY A 71 10.79 -1.80 2.29
N PHE A 72 9.95 -1.46 1.32
CA PHE A 72 9.65 -2.34 0.20
C PHE A 72 10.63 -2.10 -0.93
N ASP A 73 11.26 -3.15 -1.41
CA ASP A 73 12.20 -3.08 -2.52
C ASP A 73 11.46 -2.89 -3.84
N ASP A 74 12.03 -2.02 -4.70
CA ASP A 74 11.48 -1.76 -6.01
C ASP A 74 11.77 -2.95 -6.95
N PRO A 75 10.73 -3.71 -7.37
CA PRO A 75 10.96 -4.87 -8.24
C PRO A 75 11.32 -4.50 -9.68
N TYR A 76 11.19 -3.21 -10.03
CA TYR A 76 11.47 -2.74 -11.39
C TYR A 76 12.90 -2.25 -11.55
N GLU A 77 13.66 -2.15 -10.47
CA GLU A 77 14.99 -1.59 -10.50
C GLU A 77 15.95 -2.42 -11.37
N GLY A 78 15.87 -3.74 -11.26
CA GLY A 78 16.66 -4.63 -12.10
C GLY A 78 16.36 -4.50 -13.58
N LEU A 79 15.09 -4.28 -13.91
CA LEU A 79 14.67 -4.12 -15.30
C LEU A 79 15.19 -2.81 -15.89
N ARG A 80 15.26 -1.75 -15.09
CA ARG A 80 15.80 -0.47 -15.54
C ARG A 80 17.28 -0.56 -15.85
N GLN A 81 18.01 -1.35 -15.07
CA GLN A 81 19.45 -1.52 -15.28
C GLN A 81 19.74 -2.27 -16.57
N ASP A 82 18.87 -3.20 -16.93
CA ASP A 82 19.05 -3.97 -18.16
C ASP A 82 18.88 -3.14 -19.44
N VAL A 83 18.23 -2.00 -19.33
CA VAL A 83 17.93 -1.14 -20.46
C VAL A 83 19.09 -0.20 -20.79
N SER A 84 19.96 0.03 -19.85
CA SER A 84 21.06 0.99 -20.00
C SER A 84 22.27 0.42 -20.75
#